data_3055e6747a8151171f2cdcf7e04bb362
#
_entry.id   3055e6747a8151171f2cdcf7e04bb362
#
_cell.length_a   1.000
_cell.length_b   1.000
_cell.length_c   1.000
_cell.angle_alpha   90.00
_cell.angle_beta   90.00
_cell.angle_gamma   90.00
#
_symmetry.space_group_name_H-M   'P 1'
#
loop_
_entity.id
_entity.type
_entity.pdbx_description
1 polymer ?
#
loop_
_entity_poly.entity_id
_entity_poly.type
_entity_poly.pdbx_seq_one_letter_code
_entity_poly.pdbx_strand_id
1 'polypeptide(L)'
;QGYQAGTDSFSDNESAKYAVNLLSDLGTKGYFEPGFASVDFTSACNLFFGGSGAIFYTGSGQISLAEEMYDNGELGFFPVPDTEGMDNMSTNVPVHAGFAEGFNKATYDDTMQEFFDYMCENFTDACYNQAQVFSPFNEELPEGLPQLYYDTQPMFEDAETAWTSWDDKLDSDVMTKIVDEQQKLAQGITTPDEFIKTCDSFVEK
;
A
#
# COMPACT_ATOMS: atom_id res chain seq x y z
N GLN A 1 -6.70 -14.78 -1.01
CA GLN A 1 -6.61 -16.18 -0.53
C GLN A 1 -6.98 -17.17 -1.63
N GLY A 2 -8.07 -16.94 -2.40
CA GLY A 2 -8.52 -17.83 -3.46
C GLY A 2 -7.50 -18.01 -4.58
N TYR A 3 -6.88 -16.93 -5.03
CA TYR A 3 -5.87 -16.99 -6.09
C TYR A 3 -4.68 -17.88 -5.71
N GLN A 4 -4.06 -17.67 -4.55
CA GLN A 4 -2.94 -18.53 -4.09
C GLN A 4 -3.36 -19.99 -3.89
N ALA A 5 -4.61 -20.24 -3.50
CA ALA A 5 -5.15 -21.58 -3.32
C ALA A 5 -5.56 -22.24 -4.67
N GLY A 6 -5.51 -21.52 -5.78
CA GLY A 6 -5.98 -21.98 -7.10
C GLY A 6 -7.49 -22.19 -7.17
N THR A 7 -8.26 -21.48 -6.31
CA THR A 7 -9.74 -21.52 -6.31
C THR A 7 -10.35 -20.24 -6.88
N ASP A 8 -9.53 -19.29 -7.25
CA ASP A 8 -9.89 -18.01 -7.85
C ASP A 8 -8.83 -17.64 -8.90
N SER A 9 -9.19 -16.80 -9.86
CA SER A 9 -8.30 -16.40 -10.95
C SER A 9 -8.54 -14.94 -11.33
N PHE A 10 -7.57 -14.32 -12.00
CA PHE A 10 -7.78 -13.01 -12.61
C PHE A 10 -8.84 -13.06 -13.71
N SER A 11 -8.89 -14.17 -14.46
CA SER A 11 -9.84 -14.35 -15.57
C SER A 11 -11.30 -14.48 -15.13
N ASP A 12 -11.56 -14.91 -13.91
CA ASP A 12 -12.92 -15.05 -13.37
C ASP A 12 -13.37 -13.86 -12.50
N ASN A 13 -12.48 -12.90 -12.26
CA ASN A 13 -12.70 -11.77 -11.37
C ASN A 13 -12.81 -10.45 -12.17
N GLU A 14 -14.01 -9.89 -12.27
CA GLU A 14 -14.27 -8.66 -13.04
C GLU A 14 -13.54 -7.43 -12.45
N SER A 15 -13.42 -7.34 -11.12
CA SER A 15 -12.66 -6.25 -10.48
C SER A 15 -11.16 -6.35 -10.78
N ALA A 16 -10.61 -7.57 -10.82
CA ALA A 16 -9.22 -7.80 -11.23
C ALA A 16 -9.00 -7.40 -12.70
N LYS A 17 -9.91 -7.80 -13.59
CA LYS A 17 -9.86 -7.36 -15.00
C LYS A 17 -9.92 -5.86 -15.16
N TYR A 18 -10.79 -5.20 -14.39
CA TYR A 18 -10.86 -3.74 -14.38
C TYR A 18 -9.53 -3.12 -13.96
N ALA A 19 -8.95 -3.57 -12.85
CA ALA A 19 -7.67 -3.07 -12.36
C ALA A 19 -6.52 -3.28 -13.36
N VAL A 20 -6.48 -4.44 -14.01
CA VAL A 20 -5.50 -4.76 -15.06
C VAL A 20 -5.63 -3.81 -16.25
N ASN A 21 -6.86 -3.58 -16.73
CA ASN A 21 -7.11 -2.63 -17.82
C ASN A 21 -6.76 -1.19 -17.41
N LEU A 22 -7.08 -0.78 -16.19
CA LEU A 22 -6.74 0.54 -15.68
C LEU A 22 -5.22 0.75 -15.64
N LEU A 23 -4.46 -0.21 -15.11
CA LEU A 23 -3.00 -0.13 -15.08
C LEU A 23 -2.40 -0.02 -16.48
N SER A 24 -2.89 -0.84 -17.43
CA SER A 24 -2.49 -0.78 -18.83
C SER A 24 -2.78 0.59 -19.46
N ASP A 25 -3.97 1.13 -19.21
CA ASP A 25 -4.39 2.43 -19.71
C ASP A 25 -3.52 3.56 -19.13
N LEU A 26 -3.27 3.57 -17.84
CA LEU A 26 -2.44 4.58 -17.18
C LEU A 26 -1.03 4.62 -17.79
N GLY A 27 -0.42 3.47 -17.98
CA GLY A 27 0.92 3.37 -18.55
C GLY A 27 0.96 3.74 -20.04
N THR A 28 0.09 3.13 -20.86
CA THR A 28 0.11 3.31 -22.33
C THR A 28 -0.39 4.68 -22.79
N LYS A 29 -1.25 5.33 -22.00
CA LYS A 29 -1.71 6.72 -22.26
C LYS A 29 -0.72 7.77 -21.76
N GLY A 30 0.40 7.36 -21.13
CA GLY A 30 1.47 8.28 -20.73
C GLY A 30 1.18 9.07 -19.45
N TYR A 31 0.38 8.53 -18.54
CA TYR A 31 0.16 9.14 -17.23
C TYR A 31 1.32 8.90 -16.27
N PHE A 32 2.13 7.87 -16.50
CA PHE A 32 3.36 7.65 -15.75
C PHE A 32 4.52 8.43 -16.41
N GLU A 33 5.47 8.84 -15.58
CA GLU A 33 6.65 9.55 -16.07
C GLU A 33 7.51 8.68 -17.02
N PRO A 34 8.25 9.28 -17.95
CA PRO A 34 9.18 8.53 -18.79
C PRO A 34 10.23 7.79 -17.94
N GLY A 35 10.35 6.49 -18.17
CA GLY A 35 11.30 5.65 -17.42
C GLY A 35 10.79 5.12 -16.07
N PHE A 36 9.52 5.28 -15.76
CA PHE A 36 8.89 4.85 -14.50
C PHE A 36 9.23 3.40 -14.10
N ALA A 37 9.38 2.50 -15.05
CA ALA A 37 9.71 1.10 -14.76
C ALA A 37 11.11 0.88 -14.15
N SER A 38 11.95 1.91 -14.14
CA SER A 38 13.29 1.89 -13.53
C SER A 38 13.35 2.72 -12.24
N VAL A 39 12.24 3.29 -11.82
CA VAL A 39 12.12 4.12 -10.61
C VAL A 39 11.75 3.24 -9.43
N ASP A 40 12.57 3.23 -8.39
CA ASP A 40 12.24 2.60 -7.13
C ASP A 40 11.32 3.48 -6.29
N PHE A 41 10.75 2.91 -5.21
CA PHE A 41 9.79 3.59 -4.35
C PHE A 41 10.37 4.88 -3.73
N THR A 42 11.62 4.86 -3.25
CA THR A 42 12.27 6.03 -2.65
C THR A 42 12.45 7.14 -3.68
N SER A 43 12.86 6.79 -4.88
CA SER A 43 12.99 7.74 -6.00
C SER A 43 11.65 8.31 -6.42
N ALA A 44 10.57 7.50 -6.44
CA ALA A 44 9.22 7.96 -6.73
C ALA A 44 8.72 8.97 -5.67
N CYS A 45 8.95 8.70 -4.38
CA CYS A 45 8.68 9.65 -3.30
C CYS A 45 9.42 10.98 -3.53
N ASN A 46 10.73 10.92 -3.79
CA ASN A 46 11.54 12.11 -4.02
C ASN A 46 11.07 12.94 -5.24
N LEU A 47 10.66 12.28 -6.31
CA LEU A 47 10.11 12.94 -7.50
C LEU A 47 8.78 13.65 -7.18
N PHE A 48 7.86 12.98 -6.51
CA PHE A 48 6.57 13.55 -6.16
C PHE A 48 6.72 14.71 -5.17
N PHE A 49 7.38 14.50 -4.04
CA PHE A 49 7.59 15.56 -3.04
C PHE A 49 8.56 16.66 -3.52
N GLY A 50 9.34 16.39 -4.58
CA GLY A 50 10.08 17.39 -5.34
C GLY A 50 9.27 18.16 -6.37
N GLY A 51 7.94 17.94 -6.46
CA GLY A 51 7.03 18.66 -7.34
C GLY A 51 6.99 18.16 -8.79
N SER A 52 7.49 16.96 -9.07
CA SER A 52 7.52 16.39 -10.43
C SER A 52 6.27 15.58 -10.79
N GLY A 53 5.36 15.32 -9.84
CA GLY A 53 4.14 14.55 -10.05
C GLY A 53 2.91 15.29 -9.53
N ALA A 54 1.77 15.10 -10.20
CA ALA A 54 0.50 15.71 -9.79
C ALA A 54 -0.28 14.81 -8.79
N ILE A 55 -0.11 13.51 -8.87
CA ILE A 55 -0.77 12.52 -8.01
C ILE A 55 0.22 11.43 -7.66
N PHE A 56 0.22 11.02 -6.40
CA PHE A 56 1.01 9.90 -5.92
C PHE A 56 0.13 8.98 -5.07
N TYR A 57 0.07 7.70 -5.45
CA TYR A 57 -0.64 6.69 -4.68
C TYR A 57 0.32 6.07 -3.68
N THR A 58 0.04 6.28 -2.40
CA THR A 58 0.89 5.77 -1.31
C THR A 58 0.09 5.56 -0.03
N GLY A 59 0.70 4.97 0.97
CA GLY A 59 0.11 4.79 2.30
C GLY A 59 0.56 5.85 3.31
N SER A 60 -0.03 5.79 4.50
CA SER A 60 0.26 6.71 5.62
C SER A 60 1.72 6.71 6.11
N GLY A 61 2.51 5.70 5.74
CA GLY A 61 3.94 5.67 6.07
C GLY A 61 4.78 6.78 5.44
N GLN A 62 4.20 7.58 4.52
CA GLN A 62 4.87 8.72 3.89
C GLN A 62 4.40 10.08 4.43
N ILE A 63 3.62 10.09 5.50
CA ILE A 63 3.01 11.30 6.04
C ILE A 63 4.06 12.34 6.46
N SER A 64 5.20 11.90 6.99
CA SER A 64 6.30 12.80 7.37
C SER A 64 6.93 13.56 6.20
N LEU A 65 6.93 12.99 5.00
CA LEU A 65 7.41 13.65 3.79
C LEU A 65 6.41 14.67 3.23
N ALA A 66 5.15 14.52 3.59
CA ALA A 66 4.05 15.34 3.10
C ALA A 66 3.84 16.62 3.93
N GLU A 67 4.35 16.67 5.15
CA GLU A 67 4.05 17.69 6.16
C GLU A 67 4.31 19.12 5.67
N GLU A 68 5.52 19.40 5.19
CA GLU A 68 5.92 20.73 4.74
C GLU A 68 5.04 21.23 3.56
N MET A 69 4.79 20.37 2.58
CA MET A 69 3.95 20.71 1.43
C MET A 69 2.49 20.90 1.83
N TYR A 70 2.01 20.12 2.79
CA TYR A 70 0.65 20.24 3.32
C TYR A 70 0.46 21.56 4.05
N ASP A 71 1.37 21.90 4.95
CA ASP A 71 1.34 23.16 5.73
C ASP A 71 1.42 24.40 4.83
N ASN A 72 2.14 24.31 3.70
CA ASN A 72 2.23 25.35 2.70
C ASN A 72 0.99 25.44 1.78
N GLY A 73 0.04 24.50 1.88
CA GLY A 73 -1.15 24.42 1.02
C GLY A 73 -0.84 23.96 -0.41
N GLU A 74 0.29 23.27 -0.61
CA GLU A 74 0.74 22.74 -1.90
C GLU A 74 0.27 21.31 -2.14
N LEU A 75 -0.14 20.61 -1.07
CA LEU A 75 -0.55 19.22 -1.08
C LEU A 75 -1.95 19.05 -0.48
N GLY A 76 -2.77 18.25 -1.12
CA GLY A 76 -3.99 17.69 -0.57
C GLY A 76 -3.96 16.17 -0.61
N PHE A 77 -4.88 15.52 0.09
CA PHE A 77 -5.01 14.06 0.05
C PHE A 77 -6.49 13.67 -0.04
N PHE A 78 -6.73 12.51 -0.59
CA PHE A 78 -8.07 11.94 -0.74
C PHE A 78 -7.99 10.41 -0.81
N PRO A 79 -9.03 9.70 -0.34
CA PRO A 79 -9.13 8.26 -0.54
C PRO A 79 -9.30 7.94 -2.03
N VAL A 80 -9.00 6.71 -2.42
CA VAL A 80 -9.28 6.25 -3.80
C VAL A 80 -10.77 6.47 -4.10
N PRO A 81 -11.12 7.24 -5.14
CA PRO A 81 -12.52 7.53 -5.42
C PRO A 81 -13.26 6.29 -5.95
N ASP A 82 -14.56 6.26 -5.70
CA ASP A 82 -15.44 5.28 -6.30
C ASP A 82 -15.43 5.40 -7.82
N THR A 83 -15.50 4.27 -8.51
CA THR A 83 -15.56 4.20 -9.96
C THR A 83 -16.75 3.35 -10.40
N GLU A 84 -17.20 3.52 -11.64
CA GLU A 84 -18.30 2.72 -12.19
C GLU A 84 -17.99 1.22 -12.08
N GLY A 85 -18.83 0.48 -11.37
CA GLY A 85 -18.66 -0.96 -11.12
C GLY A 85 -17.72 -1.33 -9.96
N MET A 86 -17.18 -0.34 -9.23
CA MET A 86 -16.36 -0.52 -8.04
C MET A 86 -16.81 0.47 -6.95
N ASP A 87 -17.99 0.23 -6.42
CA ASP A 87 -18.57 1.04 -5.34
C ASP A 87 -17.82 0.84 -4.01
N ASN A 88 -17.85 1.83 -3.16
CA ASN A 88 -17.25 1.85 -1.82
C ASN A 88 -15.70 1.79 -1.79
N MET A 89 -15.02 2.19 -2.86
CA MET A 89 -13.55 2.28 -2.85
C MET A 89 -13.05 3.32 -1.85
N SER A 90 -13.79 4.42 -1.71
CA SER A 90 -13.47 5.53 -0.78
C SER A 90 -13.62 5.15 0.71
N THR A 91 -14.43 4.13 1.02
CA THR A 91 -14.65 3.61 2.38
C THR A 91 -13.97 2.26 2.65
N ASN A 92 -13.24 1.73 1.68
CA ASN A 92 -12.46 0.51 1.78
C ASN A 92 -10.97 0.83 1.98
N VAL A 93 -10.44 0.53 3.15
CA VAL A 93 -9.05 0.80 3.47
C VAL A 93 -8.24 -0.50 3.47
N PRO A 94 -7.16 -0.59 2.69
CA PRO A 94 -6.22 -1.68 2.82
C PRO A 94 -5.47 -1.56 4.14
N VAL A 95 -5.53 -2.61 4.95
CA VAL A 95 -4.83 -2.71 6.23
C VAL A 95 -3.96 -3.95 6.21
N HIS A 96 -2.69 -3.78 6.39
CA HIS A 96 -1.76 -4.88 6.57
C HIS A 96 -0.76 -4.55 7.68
N ALA A 97 -0.25 -5.58 8.34
CA ALA A 97 0.88 -5.41 9.25
C ALA A 97 2.12 -5.11 8.41
N GLY A 98 2.58 -3.86 8.43
CA GLY A 98 3.79 -3.44 7.71
C GLY A 98 5.04 -4.14 8.24
N PHE A 99 5.02 -4.46 9.54
CA PHE A 99 6.08 -5.20 10.22
C PHE A 99 5.48 -6.21 11.20
N ALA A 100 6.19 -7.30 11.40
CA ALA A 100 5.89 -8.27 12.45
C ALA A 100 7.19 -8.59 13.19
N GLU A 101 7.19 -8.42 14.51
CA GLU A 101 8.30 -8.80 15.35
C GLU A 101 8.14 -10.25 15.79
N GLY A 102 9.20 -11.03 15.60
CA GLY A 102 9.25 -12.43 15.98
C GLY A 102 10.39 -12.71 16.93
N PHE A 103 10.11 -13.41 18.01
CA PHE A 103 11.12 -13.85 18.95
C PHE A 103 11.42 -15.33 18.78
N ASN A 104 12.70 -15.68 18.85
CA ASN A 104 13.09 -17.08 18.85
C ASN A 104 12.70 -17.74 20.17
N LYS A 105 11.75 -18.67 20.12
CA LYS A 105 11.24 -19.38 21.29
C LYS A 105 12.33 -20.04 22.13
N ALA A 106 13.42 -20.48 21.53
CA ALA A 106 14.51 -21.18 22.23
C ALA A 106 15.38 -20.24 23.10
N THR A 107 15.36 -18.93 22.81
CA THR A 107 16.14 -17.90 23.50
C THR A 107 15.27 -16.85 24.18
N TYR A 108 13.94 -17.06 24.18
CA TYR A 108 13.01 -16.17 24.85
C TYR A 108 13.01 -16.45 26.35
N ASP A 109 13.46 -15.49 27.13
CA ASP A 109 13.58 -15.52 28.58
C ASP A 109 12.92 -14.28 29.22
N ASP A 110 13.05 -14.15 30.54
CA ASP A 110 12.46 -13.04 31.28
C ASP A 110 13.00 -11.66 30.82
N THR A 111 14.27 -11.59 30.44
CA THR A 111 14.86 -10.35 29.90
C THR A 111 14.27 -9.96 28.55
N MET A 112 14.02 -10.93 27.69
CA MET A 112 13.34 -10.69 26.40
C MET A 112 11.89 -10.29 26.63
N GLN A 113 11.21 -10.85 27.63
CA GLN A 113 9.86 -10.41 28.00
C GLN A 113 9.85 -8.96 28.48
N GLU A 114 10.76 -8.58 29.38
CA GLU A 114 10.89 -7.20 29.87
C GLU A 114 11.15 -6.21 28.71
N PHE A 115 11.99 -6.61 27.77
CA PHE A 115 12.26 -5.79 26.57
C PHE A 115 11.02 -5.66 25.70
N PHE A 116 10.28 -6.73 25.48
CA PHE A 116 9.03 -6.71 24.72
C PHE A 116 7.96 -5.82 25.38
N ASP A 117 7.80 -5.94 26.70
CA ASP A 117 6.87 -5.11 27.46
C ASP A 117 7.24 -3.63 27.34
N TYR A 118 8.54 -3.30 27.47
CA TYR A 118 9.04 -1.94 27.24
C TYR A 118 8.74 -1.42 25.82
N MET A 119 8.94 -2.25 24.80
CA MET A 119 8.61 -1.89 23.43
C MET A 119 7.11 -1.60 23.29
N CYS A 120 6.24 -2.44 23.82
CA CYS A 120 4.80 -2.26 23.76
C CYS A 120 4.34 -0.97 24.49
N GLU A 121 4.89 -0.70 25.67
CA GLU A 121 4.57 0.49 26.45
C GLU A 121 4.98 1.81 25.77
N ASN A 122 6.03 1.77 24.95
CA ASN A 122 6.58 2.98 24.30
C ASN A 122 6.29 3.03 22.79
N PHE A 123 5.55 2.07 22.24
CA PHE A 123 5.39 1.91 20.79
C PHE A 123 4.67 3.10 20.15
N THR A 124 3.57 3.53 20.73
CA THR A 124 2.78 4.67 20.23
C THR A 124 3.60 5.96 20.22
N ASP A 125 4.32 6.23 21.31
CA ASP A 125 5.22 7.39 21.39
C ASP A 125 6.31 7.33 20.30
N ALA A 126 6.92 6.16 20.11
CA ALA A 126 7.92 5.96 19.07
C ALA A 126 7.34 6.14 17.66
N CYS A 127 6.11 5.70 17.40
CA CYS A 127 5.44 5.90 16.12
C CYS A 127 5.32 7.39 15.78
N TYR A 128 4.81 8.21 16.69
CA TYR A 128 4.54 9.61 16.41
C TYR A 128 5.79 10.51 16.54
N ASN A 129 6.62 10.30 17.54
CA ASN A 129 7.74 11.20 17.85
C ASN A 129 9.06 10.82 17.16
N GLN A 130 9.21 9.59 16.70
CA GLN A 130 10.44 9.11 16.07
C GLN A 130 10.25 8.64 14.64
N ALA A 131 9.29 7.74 14.39
CA ALA A 131 9.03 7.21 13.06
C ALA A 131 8.13 8.10 12.22
N GLN A 132 7.38 8.99 12.85
CA GLN A 132 6.43 9.91 12.20
C GLN A 132 5.41 9.15 11.33
N VAL A 133 4.82 8.09 11.90
CA VAL A 133 3.77 7.26 11.27
C VAL A 133 2.61 7.09 12.23
N PHE A 134 1.45 6.66 11.73
CA PHE A 134 0.33 6.30 12.59
C PHE A 134 0.62 5.05 13.41
N SER A 135 0.26 5.08 14.69
CA SER A 135 0.28 3.89 15.53
C SER A 135 -0.78 2.88 15.06
N PRO A 136 -0.48 1.58 15.07
CA PRO A 136 -1.48 0.55 14.78
C PRO A 136 -2.47 0.32 15.94
N PHE A 137 -2.22 0.92 17.09
CA PHE A 137 -3.11 0.85 18.24
C PHE A 137 -4.23 1.89 18.12
N ASN A 138 -5.43 1.51 18.55
CA ASN A 138 -6.59 2.38 18.52
C ASN A 138 -6.54 3.35 19.73
N GLU A 139 -5.71 4.36 19.62
CA GLU A 139 -5.47 5.39 20.64
C GLU A 139 -5.77 6.77 20.05
N GLU A 140 -6.13 7.71 20.93
CA GLU A 140 -6.28 9.11 20.52
C GLU A 140 -4.92 9.67 20.05
N LEU A 141 -4.95 10.52 19.01
CA LEU A 141 -3.73 11.19 18.55
C LEU A 141 -3.15 12.05 19.66
N PRO A 142 -1.84 11.98 19.92
CA PRO A 142 -1.16 12.87 20.85
C PRO A 142 -1.38 14.35 20.50
N GLU A 143 -1.45 15.21 21.52
CA GLU A 143 -1.50 16.66 21.31
C GLU A 143 -0.18 17.17 20.70
N GLY A 144 -0.29 18.13 19.79
CA GLY A 144 0.87 18.84 19.23
C GLY A 144 1.49 18.17 18.00
N LEU A 145 0.86 17.15 17.44
CA LEU A 145 1.22 16.63 16.13
C LEU A 145 0.94 17.66 15.03
N PRO A 146 1.63 17.56 13.87
CA PRO A 146 1.28 18.33 12.68
C PRO A 146 -0.19 18.17 12.29
N GLN A 147 -0.80 19.23 11.74
CA GLN A 147 -2.22 19.24 11.39
C GLN A 147 -2.59 18.13 10.42
N LEU A 148 -1.67 17.73 9.55
CA LEU A 148 -1.85 16.64 8.59
C LEU A 148 -2.31 15.32 9.25
N TYR A 149 -1.84 15.00 10.47
CA TYR A 149 -2.26 13.78 11.18
C TYR A 149 -3.74 13.84 11.57
N TYR A 150 -4.19 14.95 12.11
CA TYR A 150 -5.59 15.14 12.53
C TYR A 150 -6.54 15.17 11.34
N ASP A 151 -6.11 15.75 10.22
CA ASP A 151 -6.92 15.84 9.01
C ASP A 151 -6.99 14.51 8.24
N THR A 152 -5.98 13.64 8.41
CA THR A 152 -5.92 12.34 7.74
C THR A 152 -6.60 11.23 8.55
N GLN A 153 -6.60 11.32 9.89
CA GLN A 153 -7.19 10.30 10.77
C GLN A 153 -8.64 9.92 10.40
N PRO A 154 -9.54 10.86 10.10
CA PRO A 154 -10.93 10.52 9.75
C PRO A 154 -11.06 9.58 8.56
N MET A 155 -10.11 9.59 7.63
CA MET A 155 -10.12 8.67 6.49
C MET A 155 -9.98 7.20 6.90
N PHE A 156 -9.35 6.94 8.05
CA PHE A 156 -9.24 5.59 8.62
C PHE A 156 -10.42 5.26 9.51
N GLU A 157 -10.95 6.22 10.25
CA GLU A 157 -12.09 6.06 11.15
C GLU A 157 -13.40 5.87 10.38
N ASP A 158 -13.56 6.56 9.26
CA ASP A 158 -14.72 6.47 8.38
C ASP A 158 -14.70 5.21 7.49
N ALA A 159 -13.64 4.39 7.56
CA ALA A 159 -13.53 3.16 6.80
C ALA A 159 -14.61 2.15 7.25
N GLU A 160 -15.50 1.79 6.35
CA GLU A 160 -16.55 0.78 6.59
C GLU A 160 -15.98 -0.63 6.58
N THR A 161 -14.94 -0.86 5.79
CA THR A 161 -14.28 -2.16 5.66
C THR A 161 -12.76 -2.02 5.63
N ALA A 162 -12.10 -2.97 6.26
CA ALA A 162 -10.66 -3.14 6.20
C ALA A 162 -10.35 -4.50 5.55
N TRP A 163 -9.39 -4.54 4.65
CA TRP A 163 -8.98 -5.76 3.97
C TRP A 163 -7.46 -5.89 3.91
N THR A 164 -6.99 -7.10 3.97
CA THR A 164 -5.57 -7.38 3.77
C THR A 164 -5.24 -7.40 2.29
N SER A 165 -4.10 -6.88 1.92
CA SER A 165 -3.62 -6.94 0.54
C SER A 165 -3.66 -8.39 0.03
N TRP A 166 -4.13 -8.58 -1.21
CA TRP A 166 -4.32 -9.91 -1.80
C TRP A 166 -2.99 -10.64 -1.99
N ASP A 167 -1.92 -9.90 -2.16
CA ASP A 167 -0.55 -10.37 -2.37
C ASP A 167 0.16 -10.81 -1.10
N ASP A 168 -0.30 -10.40 0.09
CA ASP A 168 0.26 -10.81 1.40
C ASP A 168 0.28 -12.33 1.61
N LYS A 169 -0.51 -13.07 0.85
CA LYS A 169 -0.63 -14.53 0.93
C LYS A 169 0.05 -15.27 -0.22
N LEU A 170 0.70 -14.57 -1.13
CA LEU A 170 1.38 -15.18 -2.26
C LEU A 170 2.75 -15.73 -1.85
N ASP A 171 3.13 -16.83 -2.47
CA ASP A 171 4.52 -17.28 -2.44
C ASP A 171 5.41 -16.23 -3.09
N SER A 172 6.58 -15.96 -2.52
CA SER A 172 7.49 -14.91 -2.99
C SER A 172 7.90 -15.04 -4.45
N ASP A 173 8.03 -16.27 -4.95
CA ASP A 173 8.33 -16.52 -6.36
C ASP A 173 7.17 -16.14 -7.28
N VAL A 174 5.92 -16.39 -6.85
CA VAL A 174 4.72 -16.00 -7.58
C VAL A 174 4.58 -14.47 -7.57
N MET A 175 4.77 -13.86 -6.41
CA MET A 175 4.73 -12.40 -6.26
C MET A 175 5.74 -11.72 -7.20
N THR A 176 6.99 -12.17 -7.21
CA THR A 176 8.03 -11.61 -8.08
C THR A 176 7.63 -11.67 -9.56
N LYS A 177 7.07 -12.80 -10.01
CA LYS A 177 6.62 -12.96 -11.41
C LYS A 177 5.46 -12.03 -11.74
N ILE A 178 4.52 -11.84 -10.82
CA ILE A 178 3.39 -10.93 -11.04
C ILE A 178 3.86 -9.48 -11.12
N VAL A 179 4.79 -9.06 -10.26
CA VAL A 179 5.38 -7.71 -10.32
C VAL A 179 6.08 -7.47 -11.65
N ASP A 180 6.85 -8.44 -12.14
CA ASP A 180 7.50 -8.34 -13.45
C ASP A 180 6.48 -8.20 -14.60
N GLU A 181 5.37 -8.95 -14.55
CA GLU A 181 4.30 -8.85 -15.55
C GLU A 181 3.54 -7.53 -15.43
N GLN A 182 3.32 -6.99 -14.23
CA GLN A 182 2.71 -5.66 -14.03
C GLN A 182 3.56 -4.55 -14.68
N GLN A 183 4.87 -4.61 -14.54
CA GLN A 183 5.77 -3.66 -15.20
C GLN A 183 5.67 -3.74 -16.73
N LYS A 184 5.62 -4.95 -17.30
CA LYS A 184 5.44 -5.15 -18.74
C LYS A 184 4.10 -4.64 -19.22
N LEU A 185 3.04 -4.87 -18.44
CA LEU A 185 1.70 -4.38 -18.73
C LEU A 185 1.66 -2.85 -18.79
N ALA A 186 2.17 -2.19 -17.76
CA ALA A 186 2.20 -0.74 -17.69
C ALA A 186 3.06 -0.10 -18.80
N GLN A 187 4.08 -0.81 -19.30
CA GLN A 187 4.90 -0.36 -20.43
C GLN A 187 4.27 -0.69 -21.81
N GLY A 188 3.12 -1.38 -21.83
CA GLY A 188 2.50 -1.83 -23.09
C GLY A 188 3.28 -2.94 -23.83
N ILE A 189 4.17 -3.66 -23.12
CA ILE A 189 4.92 -4.81 -23.66
C ILE A 189 4.01 -6.03 -23.74
N THR A 190 3.07 -6.16 -22.82
CA THR A 190 2.03 -7.20 -22.82
C THR A 190 0.65 -6.55 -22.85
N THR A 191 -0.34 -7.28 -23.33
CA THR A 191 -1.75 -6.85 -23.31
C THR A 191 -2.43 -7.28 -22.01
N PRO A 192 -3.57 -6.64 -21.61
CA PRO A 192 -4.37 -7.10 -20.48
C PRO A 192 -4.74 -8.59 -20.51
N ASP A 193 -5.15 -9.11 -21.66
CA ASP A 193 -5.53 -10.52 -21.82
C ASP A 193 -4.32 -11.47 -21.66
N GLU A 194 -3.17 -11.09 -22.20
CA GLU A 194 -1.92 -11.86 -22.04
C GLU A 194 -1.44 -11.83 -20.61
N PHE A 195 -1.51 -10.67 -19.94
CA PHE A 195 -1.18 -10.53 -18.53
C PHE A 195 -2.04 -11.46 -17.66
N ILE A 196 -3.37 -11.38 -17.80
CA ILE A 196 -4.32 -12.22 -17.06
C ILE A 196 -4.01 -13.70 -17.25
N LYS A 197 -3.86 -14.15 -18.49
CA LYS A 197 -3.55 -15.54 -18.82
C LYS A 197 -2.22 -15.99 -18.22
N THR A 198 -1.20 -15.13 -18.26
CA THR A 198 0.13 -15.44 -17.74
C THR A 198 0.08 -15.55 -16.21
N CYS A 199 -0.55 -14.58 -15.54
CA CYS A 199 -0.68 -14.62 -14.08
C CYS A 199 -1.49 -15.82 -13.59
N ASP A 200 -2.58 -16.16 -14.24
CA ASP A 200 -3.37 -17.35 -13.89
C ASP A 200 -2.54 -18.64 -13.99
N SER A 201 -1.62 -18.72 -14.95
CA SER A 201 -0.74 -19.87 -15.11
C SER A 201 0.28 -20.07 -13.96
N PHE A 202 0.52 -19.05 -13.14
CA PHE A 202 1.47 -19.16 -12.02
C PHE A 202 0.92 -19.97 -10.84
N VAL A 203 -0.40 -20.10 -10.75
CA VAL A 203 -1.09 -20.82 -9.68
C VAL A 203 -1.88 -22.05 -10.18
N GLU A 204 -1.96 -22.26 -11.48
CA GLU A 204 -2.53 -23.49 -12.05
C GLU A 204 -1.68 -24.70 -11.59
N LYS A 205 -2.38 -25.73 -11.07
CA LYS A 205 -1.79 -26.98 -10.58
C LYS A 205 -1.93 -28.07 -11.60
#